data_ab0c17fa67554ca9a1960d774c9ec5fa
#
_entry.id   ab0c17fa67554ca9a1960d774c9ec5fa
#
_cell.length_a   1.000
_cell.length_b   1.000
_cell.length_c   1.000
_cell.angle_alpha   90.00
_cell.angle_beta   90.00
_cell.angle_gamma   90.00
#
_symmetry.space_group_name_H-M   'P 1'
#
loop_
_entity.id
_entity.type
_entity.pdbx_description
1 polymer ?
#
loop_
_entity_poly.entity_id
_entity_poly.type
_entity_poly.pdbx_seq_one_letter_code
_entity_poly.pdbx_strand_id
1 'polypeptide(L)'
;MATLVCFHAHPDDEVISTGGTIARASADGHRVVLVVATNGDHGEVPDDLEPGETIVDRRRRETEASAEALGINRVVWLGYSDSGMTGWEQNADPTSFHLADPAEAGERLAAVLQEEQADVLTI
;
A
#
# COMPACT_ATOMS: atom_id res chain seq x y z
N MET A 1 -12.72 -19.41 -7.10
CA MET A 1 -11.66 -18.46 -6.73
C MET A 1 -12.16 -17.05 -6.94
N ALA A 2 -11.97 -16.20 -5.96
CA ALA A 2 -12.26 -14.79 -6.06
C ALA A 2 -10.97 -13.97 -6.03
N THR A 3 -11.04 -12.70 -6.44
CA THR A 3 -9.95 -11.74 -6.36
C THR A 3 -10.29 -10.67 -5.33
N LEU A 4 -9.49 -10.60 -4.28
CA LEU A 4 -9.58 -9.61 -3.21
C LEU A 4 -8.54 -8.53 -3.45
N VAL A 5 -8.97 -7.27 -3.50
CA VAL A 5 -8.07 -6.12 -3.51
C VAL A 5 -8.17 -5.42 -2.16
N CYS A 6 -7.03 -5.25 -1.48
CA CYS A 6 -6.93 -4.51 -0.23
C CYS A 6 -6.24 -3.18 -0.52
N PHE A 7 -6.93 -2.06 -0.26
CA PHE A 7 -6.40 -0.72 -0.46
C PHE A 7 -6.07 -0.07 0.88
N HIS A 8 -4.84 0.36 1.04
CA HIS A 8 -4.33 0.98 2.26
C HIS A 8 -3.52 2.24 1.98
N ALA A 9 -3.44 3.12 2.97
CA ALA A 9 -2.74 4.39 2.83
C ALA A 9 -1.22 4.24 2.86
N HIS A 10 -0.69 3.44 3.77
CA HIS A 10 0.74 3.33 4.04
C HIS A 10 1.23 1.88 4.00
N PRO A 11 2.52 1.67 3.70
CA PRO A 11 3.15 0.36 3.88
C PRO A 11 3.06 -0.05 5.36
N ASP A 12 2.59 -1.24 5.65
CA ASP A 12 2.32 -1.91 6.93
C ASP A 12 0.84 -1.95 7.36
N ASP A 13 0.02 -1.02 6.91
CA ASP A 13 -1.41 -0.99 7.23
C ASP A 13 -2.10 -2.33 6.92
N GLU A 14 -1.70 -2.99 5.84
CA GLU A 14 -2.26 -4.27 5.40
C GLU A 14 -2.07 -5.37 6.44
N VAL A 15 -0.91 -5.41 7.08
CA VAL A 15 -0.60 -6.42 8.09
C VAL A 15 -1.40 -6.16 9.36
N ILE A 16 -1.42 -4.90 9.79
CA ILE A 16 -2.07 -4.49 11.05
C ILE A 16 -3.59 -4.67 10.96
N SER A 17 -4.18 -4.22 9.86
CA SER A 17 -5.65 -4.15 9.72
C SER A 17 -6.26 -5.40 9.09
N THR A 18 -5.58 -6.00 8.11
CA THR A 18 -6.17 -7.07 7.28
C THR A 18 -5.28 -8.29 7.12
N GLY A 19 -4.16 -8.38 7.84
CA GLY A 19 -3.19 -9.47 7.67
C GLY A 19 -3.80 -10.86 7.83
N GLY A 20 -4.60 -11.06 8.84
CA GLY A 20 -5.28 -12.34 9.07
C GLY A 20 -6.25 -12.70 7.95
N THR A 21 -7.03 -11.74 7.48
CA THR A 21 -7.97 -11.91 6.38
C THR A 21 -7.23 -12.24 5.07
N ILE A 22 -6.15 -11.52 4.79
CA ILE A 22 -5.31 -11.78 3.61
C ILE A 22 -4.73 -13.18 3.63
N ALA A 23 -4.12 -13.57 4.75
CA ALA A 23 -3.53 -14.89 4.91
C ALA A 23 -4.58 -16.00 4.73
N ARG A 24 -5.77 -15.81 5.27
CA ARG A 24 -6.88 -16.76 5.13
C ARG A 24 -7.36 -16.84 3.68
N ALA A 25 -7.57 -15.72 3.03
CA ALA A 25 -8.00 -15.70 1.62
C ALA A 25 -6.97 -16.39 0.73
N SER A 26 -5.70 -16.12 0.94
CA SER A 26 -4.61 -16.77 0.22
C SER A 26 -4.60 -18.28 0.45
N ALA A 27 -4.72 -18.72 1.72
CA ALA A 27 -4.75 -20.15 2.07
C ALA A 27 -5.95 -20.89 1.44
N ASP A 28 -7.07 -20.18 1.29
CA ASP A 28 -8.28 -20.73 0.65
C ASP A 28 -8.23 -20.69 -0.89
N GLY A 29 -7.10 -20.28 -1.47
CA GLY A 29 -6.86 -20.30 -2.92
C GLY A 29 -7.37 -19.07 -3.68
N HIS A 30 -7.74 -18.00 -2.98
CA HIS A 30 -8.13 -16.74 -3.61
C HIS A 30 -6.91 -15.91 -4.02
N ARG A 31 -7.09 -15.09 -5.06
CA ARG A 31 -6.06 -14.13 -5.46
C ARG A 31 -6.16 -12.88 -4.58
N VAL A 32 -5.03 -12.43 -4.05
CA VAL A 32 -4.96 -11.22 -3.22
C VAL A 32 -4.03 -10.21 -3.86
N VAL A 33 -4.51 -8.99 -4.02
CA VAL A 33 -3.74 -7.84 -4.53
C VAL A 33 -3.76 -6.76 -3.46
N LEU A 34 -2.58 -6.26 -3.12
CA LEU A 34 -2.41 -5.13 -2.21
C LEU A 34 -2.17 -3.87 -3.04
N VAL A 35 -2.92 -2.81 -2.76
CA VAL A 35 -2.70 -1.47 -3.32
C VAL A 35 -2.35 -0.53 -2.18
N VAL A 36 -1.21 0.14 -2.27
CA VAL A 36 -0.74 1.10 -1.28
C VAL A 36 -0.69 2.49 -1.91
N ALA A 37 -1.36 3.46 -1.29
CA ALA A 37 -1.46 4.81 -1.85
C ALA A 37 -0.14 5.56 -1.79
N THR A 38 0.61 5.45 -0.69
CA THR A 38 1.84 6.23 -0.45
C THR A 38 3.05 5.34 -0.21
N ASN A 39 4.23 5.94 -0.35
CA ASN A 39 5.51 5.24 -0.13
C ASN A 39 5.98 5.24 1.33
N GLY A 40 5.25 5.91 2.24
CA GLY A 40 5.60 5.98 3.66
C GLY A 40 6.86 6.79 3.97
N ASP A 41 7.22 7.76 3.12
CA ASP A 41 8.49 8.51 3.21
C ASP A 41 8.58 9.43 4.44
N HIS A 42 7.48 9.70 5.12
CA HIS A 42 7.44 10.48 6.36
C HIS A 42 7.18 9.63 7.62
N GLY A 43 7.36 8.33 7.51
CA GLY A 43 7.34 7.44 8.66
C GLY A 43 8.59 7.56 9.52
N GLU A 44 8.58 6.91 10.68
CA GLU A 44 9.73 6.84 11.57
C GLU A 44 10.91 6.14 10.88
N VAL A 45 12.10 6.78 10.91
CA VAL A 45 13.29 6.26 10.25
C VAL A 45 13.98 5.23 11.16
N PRO A 46 14.18 3.98 10.69
CA PRO A 46 14.92 2.99 11.47
C PRO A 46 16.39 3.38 11.66
N ASP A 47 16.97 2.96 12.78
CA ASP A 47 18.39 3.22 13.07
C ASP A 47 19.35 2.35 12.25
N ASP A 48 18.86 1.29 11.65
CA ASP A 48 19.66 0.23 11.00
C ASP A 48 19.57 0.23 9.47
N LEU A 49 19.29 1.40 8.85
CA LEU A 49 19.31 1.51 7.40
C LEU A 49 20.67 1.11 6.83
N GLU A 50 20.68 0.36 5.74
CA GLU A 50 21.89 0.01 5.02
C GLU A 50 22.51 1.26 4.36
N PRO A 51 23.84 1.27 4.10
CA PRO A 51 24.48 2.39 3.39
C PRO A 51 23.78 2.66 2.04
N GLY A 52 23.31 3.90 1.84
CA GLY A 52 22.60 4.31 0.63
C GLY A 52 21.12 3.93 0.59
N GLU A 53 20.63 3.19 1.57
CA GLU A 53 19.21 2.84 1.67
C GLU A 53 18.41 4.03 2.21
N THR A 54 17.27 4.36 1.55
CA THR A 54 16.31 5.34 2.04
C THR A 54 15.21 4.63 2.85
N ILE A 55 14.43 5.41 3.60
CA ILE A 55 13.25 4.86 4.28
C ILE A 55 12.27 4.26 3.27
N VAL A 56 12.10 4.85 2.10
CA VAL A 56 11.23 4.33 1.02
C VAL A 56 11.72 2.95 0.57
N ASP A 57 13.03 2.79 0.37
CA ASP A 57 13.62 1.50 -0.03
C ASP A 57 13.37 0.43 1.03
N ARG A 58 13.58 0.78 2.31
CA ARG A 58 13.34 -0.12 3.43
C ARG A 58 11.88 -0.54 3.51
N ARG A 59 10.96 0.41 3.44
CA ARG A 59 9.51 0.14 3.52
C ARG A 59 9.03 -0.72 2.36
N ARG A 60 9.55 -0.48 1.17
CA ARG A 60 9.22 -1.30 -0.01
C ARG A 60 9.69 -2.74 0.18
N ARG A 61 10.92 -2.93 0.64
CA ARG A 61 11.47 -4.26 0.92
C ARG A 61 10.69 -5.00 2.00
N GLU A 62 10.32 -4.31 3.07
CA GLU A 62 9.50 -4.87 4.15
C GLU A 62 8.11 -5.27 3.65
N THR A 63 7.50 -4.45 2.81
CA THR A 63 6.19 -4.74 2.22
C THR A 63 6.26 -5.96 1.30
N GLU A 64 7.30 -6.09 0.50
CA GLU A 64 7.50 -7.25 -0.37
C GLU A 64 7.69 -8.54 0.44
N ALA A 65 8.46 -8.48 1.52
CA ALA A 65 8.65 -9.62 2.42
C ALA A 65 7.34 -10.01 3.14
N SER A 66 6.58 -9.03 3.59
CA SER A 66 5.26 -9.22 4.18
C SER A 66 4.28 -9.84 3.19
N ALA A 67 4.28 -9.34 1.95
CA ALA A 67 3.44 -9.86 0.88
C ALA A 67 3.72 -11.34 0.61
N GLU A 68 4.98 -11.71 0.56
CA GLU A 68 5.38 -13.12 0.39
C GLU A 68 4.88 -13.97 1.56
N ALA A 69 5.08 -13.51 2.79
CA ALA A 69 4.67 -14.23 3.99
C ALA A 69 3.15 -14.41 4.08
N LEU A 70 2.37 -13.43 3.65
CA LEU A 70 0.90 -13.46 3.68
C LEU A 70 0.27 -14.15 2.46
N GLY A 71 1.05 -14.42 1.42
CA GLY A 71 0.54 -14.99 0.18
C GLY A 71 -0.14 -13.96 -0.74
N ILE A 72 0.24 -12.70 -0.66
CA ILE A 72 -0.21 -11.64 -1.57
C ILE A 72 0.42 -11.89 -2.95
N ASN A 73 -0.41 -11.88 -3.99
CA ASN A 73 0.03 -12.19 -5.35
C ASN A 73 0.65 -11.00 -6.08
N ARG A 74 0.23 -9.78 -5.75
CA ARG A 74 0.70 -8.56 -6.41
C ARG A 74 0.63 -7.39 -5.45
N VAL A 75 1.64 -6.53 -5.47
CA VAL A 75 1.65 -5.25 -4.75
C VAL A 75 1.69 -4.12 -5.79
N VAL A 76 0.79 -3.17 -5.65
CA VAL A 76 0.68 -1.99 -6.52
C VAL A 76 0.86 -0.73 -5.69
N TRP A 77 1.76 0.13 -6.11
CA TRP A 77 2.00 1.43 -5.50
C TRP A 77 1.32 2.50 -6.34
N LEU A 78 0.44 3.31 -5.75
CA LEU A 78 -0.24 4.37 -6.50
C LEU A 78 0.67 5.56 -6.84
N GLY A 79 1.80 5.70 -6.15
CA GLY A 79 2.82 6.66 -6.51
C GLY A 79 2.72 8.01 -5.80
N TYR A 80 1.97 8.10 -4.71
CA TYR A 80 1.90 9.33 -3.91
C TYR A 80 2.93 9.32 -2.78
N SER A 81 3.34 10.53 -2.36
CA SER A 81 4.11 10.72 -1.14
C SER A 81 3.19 10.67 0.08
N ASP A 82 3.75 10.30 1.22
CA ASP A 82 3.06 10.33 2.50
C ASP A 82 2.63 11.77 2.83
N SER A 83 1.41 11.91 3.30
CA SER A 83 0.85 13.23 3.67
C SER A 83 1.41 13.78 4.99
N GLY A 84 2.02 12.93 5.81
CA GLY A 84 2.43 13.29 7.17
C GLY A 84 1.23 13.43 8.12
N MET A 85 1.52 13.84 9.33
CA MET A 85 0.47 14.08 10.33
C MET A 85 -0.20 15.44 10.10
N THR A 86 -1.42 15.58 10.58
CA THR A 86 -2.18 16.83 10.50
C THR A 86 -1.36 18.01 11.04
N GLY A 87 -1.24 19.07 10.25
CA GLY A 87 -0.49 20.27 10.60
C GLY A 87 0.98 20.25 10.23
N TRP A 88 1.51 19.15 9.72
CA TRP A 88 2.88 19.10 9.24
C TRP A 88 3.01 19.77 7.86
N GLU A 89 4.21 20.28 7.56
CA GLU A 89 4.49 20.94 6.28
C GLU A 89 4.25 20.04 5.06
N GLN A 90 4.37 18.75 5.22
CA GLN A 90 4.11 17.75 4.17
C GLN A 90 2.66 17.77 3.70
N ASN A 91 1.73 18.29 4.50
CA ASN A 91 0.34 18.46 4.06
C ASN A 91 0.22 19.42 2.86
N ALA A 92 1.21 20.29 2.66
CA ALA A 92 1.27 21.22 1.53
C ALA A 92 2.10 20.71 0.34
N ASP A 93 2.67 19.52 0.43
CA ASP A 93 3.44 18.90 -0.66
C ASP A 93 2.50 18.52 -1.80
N PRO A 94 2.69 19.05 -3.03
CA PRO A 94 1.84 18.73 -4.18
C PRO A 94 1.84 17.24 -4.56
N THR A 95 2.87 16.49 -4.17
CA THR A 95 2.97 15.05 -4.44
C THR A 95 2.31 14.19 -3.37
N SER A 96 1.86 14.80 -2.27
CA SER A 96 1.23 14.07 -1.17
C SER A 96 -0.16 13.56 -1.56
N PHE A 97 -0.55 12.46 -0.94
CA PHE A 97 -1.88 11.90 -1.13
C PHE A 97 -2.98 12.86 -0.65
N HIS A 98 -2.69 13.65 0.39
CA HIS A 98 -3.60 14.65 0.92
C HIS A 98 -4.04 15.67 -0.13
N LEU A 99 -3.12 16.09 -1.00
CA LEU A 99 -3.39 17.06 -2.07
C LEU A 99 -3.73 16.41 -3.41
N ALA A 100 -3.78 15.09 -3.49
CA ALA A 100 -4.16 14.40 -4.72
C ALA A 100 -5.58 14.79 -5.13
N ASP A 101 -5.80 14.94 -6.43
CA ASP A 101 -7.14 15.02 -6.98
C ASP A 101 -7.87 13.69 -6.73
N PRO A 102 -8.98 13.67 -5.98
CA PRO A 102 -9.72 12.45 -5.72
C PRO A 102 -10.14 11.70 -6.98
N ALA A 103 -10.48 12.39 -8.05
CA ALA A 103 -10.85 11.78 -9.31
C ALA A 103 -9.66 11.05 -9.95
N GLU A 104 -8.48 11.67 -9.96
CA GLU A 104 -7.26 11.07 -10.48
C GLU A 104 -6.84 9.85 -9.65
N ALA A 105 -6.82 9.99 -8.32
CA ALA A 105 -6.49 8.88 -7.43
C ALA A 105 -7.48 7.73 -7.58
N GLY A 106 -8.77 8.04 -7.69
CA GLY A 106 -9.82 7.07 -7.94
C GLY A 106 -9.64 6.33 -9.27
N GLU A 107 -9.23 7.04 -10.33
CA GLU A 107 -8.94 6.42 -11.63
C GLU A 107 -7.76 5.45 -11.55
N ARG A 108 -6.72 5.79 -10.81
CA ARG A 108 -5.57 4.88 -10.61
C ARG A 108 -5.99 3.60 -9.90
N LEU A 109 -6.80 3.70 -8.86
CA LEU A 109 -7.34 2.52 -8.17
C LEU A 109 -8.30 1.74 -9.07
N ALA A 110 -9.20 2.42 -9.77
CA ALA A 110 -10.14 1.79 -10.68
C ALA A 110 -9.45 0.99 -11.79
N ALA A 111 -8.33 1.48 -12.30
CA ALA A 111 -7.54 0.77 -13.31
C ALA A 111 -7.05 -0.58 -12.78
N VAL A 112 -6.60 -0.64 -11.53
CA VAL A 112 -6.19 -1.89 -10.88
C VAL A 112 -7.37 -2.84 -10.71
N LEU A 113 -8.51 -2.31 -10.23
CA LEU A 113 -9.71 -3.12 -10.02
C LEU A 113 -10.21 -3.75 -11.33
N GLN A 114 -10.16 -3.01 -12.42
CA GLN A 114 -10.55 -3.49 -13.76
C GLN A 114 -9.56 -4.51 -14.29
N GLU A 115 -8.27 -4.22 -14.21
CA GLU A 115 -7.21 -5.13 -14.67
C GLU A 115 -7.26 -6.47 -13.93
N GLU A 116 -7.47 -6.44 -12.63
CA GLU A 116 -7.52 -7.65 -11.79
C GLU A 116 -8.90 -8.31 -11.77
N GLN A 117 -9.91 -7.69 -12.36
CA GLN A 117 -11.30 -8.16 -12.29
C GLN A 117 -11.72 -8.44 -10.83
N ALA A 118 -11.51 -7.45 -9.98
CA ALA A 118 -11.72 -7.58 -8.55
C ALA A 118 -13.17 -7.93 -8.19
N ASP A 119 -13.32 -8.92 -7.33
CA ASP A 119 -14.62 -9.32 -6.79
C ASP A 119 -14.93 -8.59 -5.48
N VAL A 120 -13.90 -8.32 -4.68
CA VAL A 120 -14.01 -7.67 -3.37
C VAL A 120 -12.92 -6.61 -3.23
N LEU A 121 -13.30 -5.44 -2.75
CA LEU A 121 -12.40 -4.36 -2.37
C LEU A 121 -12.58 -4.05 -0.89
N THR A 122 -11.48 -4.04 -0.14
CA THR A 122 -11.44 -3.51 1.23
C THR A 122 -10.69 -2.19 1.26
N ILE A 123 -11.17 -1.26 2.07
CA ILE A 123 -10.57 0.07 2.25
C ILE A 123 -10.47 0.43 3.73
#